data_a0ec67612be1c870959162da47c56ed3
#
_entry.id   a0ec67612be1c870959162da47c56ed3
#
_cell.length_a   1.000
_cell.length_b   1.000
_cell.length_c   1.000
_cell.angle_alpha   90.00
_cell.angle_beta   90.00
_cell.angle_gamma   90.00
#
_symmetry.space_group_name_H-M   'P 1'
#
loop_
_entity.id
_entity.type
_entity.pdbx_description
1 polymer ?
#
loop_
_entity_poly.entity_id
_entity_poly.type
_entity_poly.pdbx_seq_one_letter_code
_entity_poly.pdbx_strand_id
1 'polypeptide(L)'
;MDITTADPDTVLDPLDRRLVCALQVDGRAEPGRIAEVLGVSARTVTRRLARMREAGVLRVVRLSDVEDAAVGALLLRIRVLSGRVDAVAQALADRPDVPFVDVMLGGHEVGAVVLTDAGSRDRLLYGQLPATTAVTETTTHAVLHAFADAGQWRAGHLTAEESAALARPVVPRPAAPPPLDGLDRALLERLGEDARQSHAVLAAAVGAPESTVRRRLHRLDGLGLLRTHATVDPRLLGIAVDANLWLDVPPGRIAEVGTALARHPQVHGVFATSGPTNLLATLFCADHGELYRFLTDTLGPLGAARVETTITARAVKRAGVLLRQPPRRP
;
A
#
# COMPACT_ATOMS: atom_id res chain seq x y z
N MET A 1 7.47 -10.00 10.23
CA MET A 1 6.84 -9.52 11.50
C MET A 1 5.59 -8.75 11.14
N ASP A 2 4.44 -9.20 11.61
CA ASP A 2 3.12 -8.79 11.13
C ASP A 2 2.60 -7.57 11.90
N ILE A 3 1.66 -6.82 11.31
CA ILE A 3 0.87 -5.83 12.04
C ILE A 3 -0.35 -6.53 12.64
N THR A 4 -0.59 -6.29 13.92
CA THR A 4 -1.86 -6.66 14.53
C THR A 4 -2.89 -5.62 14.11
N THR A 5 -3.98 -6.05 13.46
CA THR A 5 -5.14 -5.18 13.26
C THR A 5 -5.63 -4.76 14.65
N ALA A 6 -5.94 -3.48 14.78
CA ALA A 6 -6.20 -2.88 16.08
C ALA A 6 -7.17 -3.71 16.93
N ASP A 7 -6.74 -4.02 18.14
CA ASP A 7 -7.67 -4.29 19.24
C ASP A 7 -8.66 -3.10 19.28
N PRO A 8 -9.97 -3.32 19.38
CA PRO A 8 -10.95 -2.24 19.55
C PRO A 8 -10.58 -1.20 20.62
N ASP A 9 -9.79 -1.60 21.60
CA ASP A 9 -9.29 -0.74 22.68
C ASP A 9 -7.99 0.03 22.31
N THR A 10 -7.37 -0.23 21.14
CA THR A 10 -6.19 0.50 20.70
C THR A 10 -6.61 1.83 20.07
N VAL A 11 -6.43 2.92 20.77
CA VAL A 11 -6.70 4.27 20.27
C VAL A 11 -5.39 5.00 20.03
N LEU A 12 -5.18 5.50 18.81
CA LEU A 12 -4.13 6.48 18.54
C LEU A 12 -4.59 7.87 19.00
N ASP A 13 -3.85 8.47 19.91
CA ASP A 13 -4.10 9.86 20.30
C ASP A 13 -3.77 10.83 19.13
N PRO A 14 -4.17 12.10 19.20
CA PRO A 14 -3.91 13.06 18.12
C PRO A 14 -2.44 13.18 17.72
N LEU A 15 -1.50 13.08 18.68
CA LEU A 15 -0.08 13.13 18.37
C LEU A 15 0.39 11.84 17.67
N ASP A 16 -0.10 10.68 18.08
CA ASP A 16 0.22 9.41 17.43
C ASP A 16 -0.23 9.40 15.96
N ARG A 17 -1.44 9.92 15.66
CA ARG A 17 -1.94 10.08 14.28
C ARG A 17 -1.07 11.03 13.46
N ARG A 18 -0.64 12.15 14.04
CA ARG A 18 0.32 13.08 13.39
C ARG A 18 1.67 12.43 13.14
N LEU A 19 2.19 11.60 14.06
CA LEU A 19 3.42 10.84 13.87
C LEU A 19 3.32 9.81 12.74
N VAL A 20 2.19 9.11 12.63
CA VAL A 20 1.91 8.21 11.50
C VAL A 20 1.93 8.99 10.20
N CYS A 21 1.23 10.14 10.13
CA CYS A 21 1.21 10.99 8.94
C CYS A 21 2.59 11.56 8.60
N ALA A 22 3.42 11.90 9.58
CA ALA A 22 4.79 12.31 9.34
C ALA A 22 5.60 11.20 8.65
N LEU A 23 5.42 9.95 9.06
CA LEU A 23 6.05 8.79 8.42
C LEU A 23 5.40 8.42 7.08
N GLN A 24 4.15 8.79 6.83
CA GLN A 24 3.58 8.70 5.49
C GLN A 24 4.25 9.68 4.53
N VAL A 25 4.64 10.88 4.99
CA VAL A 25 5.35 11.88 4.17
C VAL A 25 6.80 11.46 3.92
N ASP A 26 7.54 11.11 4.97
CA ASP A 26 8.90 10.56 4.89
C ASP A 26 9.07 9.44 5.91
N GLY A 27 8.95 8.19 5.45
CA GLY A 27 9.04 7.01 6.31
C GLY A 27 10.41 6.82 6.97
N ARG A 28 11.44 7.49 6.50
CA ARG A 28 12.79 7.49 7.08
C ARG A 28 13.16 8.77 7.81
N ALA A 29 12.21 9.71 7.98
CA ALA A 29 12.45 10.94 8.70
C ALA A 29 13.04 10.68 10.10
N GLU A 30 14.07 11.44 10.42
CA GLU A 30 14.73 11.37 11.73
C GLU A 30 13.81 11.90 12.83
N PRO A 31 13.79 11.29 14.03
CA PRO A 31 12.95 11.74 15.14
C PRO A 31 13.13 13.23 15.50
N GLY A 32 14.36 13.75 15.37
CA GLY A 32 14.66 15.17 15.59
C GLY A 32 13.92 16.08 14.62
N ARG A 33 13.92 15.76 13.33
CA ARG A 33 13.20 16.52 12.30
C ARG A 33 11.69 16.48 12.49
N ILE A 34 11.15 15.30 12.81
CA ILE A 34 9.72 15.18 13.13
C ILE A 34 9.37 16.02 14.36
N ALA A 35 10.21 15.96 15.38
CA ALA A 35 10.02 16.72 16.62
C ALA A 35 9.98 18.23 16.39
N GLU A 36 10.93 18.76 15.59
CA GLU A 36 11.01 20.16 15.20
C GLU A 36 9.71 20.60 14.48
N VAL A 37 9.26 19.84 13.48
CA VAL A 37 8.07 20.17 12.69
C VAL A 37 6.79 20.10 13.53
N LEU A 38 6.68 19.10 14.42
CA LEU A 38 5.46 18.89 15.21
C LEU A 38 5.44 19.68 16.54
N GLY A 39 6.50 20.42 16.87
CA GLY A 39 6.59 21.20 18.11
C GLY A 39 6.67 20.34 19.39
N VAL A 40 7.32 19.18 19.32
CA VAL A 40 7.47 18.24 20.45
C VAL A 40 8.94 17.85 20.66
N SER A 41 9.27 17.14 21.77
CA SER A 41 10.64 16.68 21.97
C SER A 41 10.98 15.44 21.11
N ALA A 42 12.24 15.32 20.64
CA ALA A 42 12.72 14.13 19.92
C ALA A 42 12.57 12.86 20.77
N ARG A 43 12.73 12.96 22.09
CA ARG A 43 12.50 11.85 23.04
C ARG A 43 11.04 11.37 23.01
N THR A 44 10.09 12.29 22.94
CA THR A 44 8.66 11.97 22.81
C THR A 44 8.39 11.23 21.52
N VAL A 45 8.91 11.72 20.38
CA VAL A 45 8.78 11.08 19.07
C VAL A 45 9.35 9.66 19.11
N THR A 46 10.60 9.51 19.54
CA THR A 46 11.28 8.20 19.61
C THR A 46 10.51 7.20 20.45
N ARG A 47 10.08 7.59 21.66
CA ARG A 47 9.33 6.73 22.56
C ARG A 47 7.99 6.29 21.97
N ARG A 48 7.24 7.22 21.36
CA ARG A 48 5.92 6.91 20.76
C ARG A 48 6.04 6.02 19.53
N LEU A 49 6.98 6.29 18.64
CA LEU A 49 7.24 5.43 17.48
C LEU A 49 7.68 4.03 17.89
N ALA A 50 8.55 3.90 18.90
CA ALA A 50 8.96 2.61 19.45
C ALA A 50 7.74 1.84 19.98
N ARG A 51 6.90 2.48 20.82
CA ARG A 51 5.68 1.88 21.35
C ARG A 51 4.75 1.37 20.25
N MET A 52 4.45 2.18 19.22
CA MET A 52 3.57 1.77 18.11
C MET A 52 4.16 0.61 17.29
N ARG A 53 5.49 0.58 17.11
CA ARG A 53 6.18 -0.52 16.41
C ARG A 53 6.19 -1.81 17.23
N GLU A 54 6.50 -1.74 18.53
CA GLU A 54 6.52 -2.88 19.47
C GLU A 54 5.12 -3.48 19.65
N ALA A 55 4.08 -2.62 19.71
CA ALA A 55 2.69 -3.05 19.73
C ALA A 55 2.19 -3.61 18.39
N GLY A 56 3.02 -3.59 17.33
CA GLY A 56 2.60 -4.04 16.00
C GLY A 56 1.52 -3.17 15.35
N VAL A 57 1.37 -1.92 15.78
CA VAL A 57 0.37 -0.98 15.25
C VAL A 57 0.88 -0.26 14.01
N LEU A 58 2.19 0.01 13.95
CA LEU A 58 2.83 0.77 12.89
C LEU A 58 4.00 -0.02 12.30
N ARG A 59 4.06 -0.05 10.98
CA ARG A 59 5.21 -0.50 10.22
C ARG A 59 5.56 0.50 9.15
N VAL A 60 6.84 0.65 8.88
CA VAL A 60 7.33 1.38 7.72
C VAL A 60 8.13 0.42 6.86
N VAL A 61 7.67 0.21 5.64
CA VAL A 61 8.31 -0.70 4.68
C VAL A 61 8.70 0.04 3.42
N ARG A 62 9.65 -0.49 2.67
CA ARG A 62 9.85 -0.06 1.30
C ARG A 62 8.67 -0.53 0.46
N LEU A 63 8.06 0.38 -0.27
CA LEU A 63 7.01 0.06 -1.22
C LEU A 63 7.63 -0.45 -2.52
N SER A 64 7.23 -1.64 -2.96
CA SER A 64 7.53 -2.11 -4.31
C SER A 64 6.67 -1.32 -5.30
N ASP A 65 7.30 -0.76 -6.31
CA ASP A 65 6.60 0.02 -7.33
C ASP A 65 5.88 -0.90 -8.30
N VAL A 66 4.71 -0.47 -8.76
CA VAL A 66 3.99 -1.13 -9.85
C VAL A 66 4.85 -1.19 -11.13
N GLU A 67 5.70 -0.17 -11.32
CA GLU A 67 6.66 -0.09 -12.42
C GLU A 67 7.89 -1.01 -12.24
N ASP A 68 8.11 -1.57 -11.02
CA ASP A 68 9.22 -2.50 -10.74
C ASP A 68 8.98 -3.90 -11.30
N ALA A 69 7.74 -4.24 -11.60
CA ALA A 69 7.42 -5.55 -12.14
C ALA A 69 7.87 -5.67 -13.60
N ALA A 70 8.71 -6.64 -13.90
CA ALA A 70 9.25 -6.87 -15.25
C ALA A 70 8.16 -7.09 -16.32
N VAL A 71 6.96 -7.45 -15.90
CA VAL A 71 5.77 -7.67 -16.76
C VAL A 71 4.58 -6.80 -16.36
N GLY A 72 4.82 -5.75 -15.54
CA GLY A 72 3.78 -4.90 -14.99
C GLY A 72 3.06 -5.54 -13.78
N ALA A 73 2.18 -4.76 -13.16
CA ALA A 73 1.32 -5.24 -12.09
C ALA A 73 0.02 -5.83 -12.63
N LEU A 74 -0.49 -6.84 -11.92
CA LEU A 74 -1.80 -7.42 -12.17
C LEU A 74 -2.69 -7.21 -10.96
N LEU A 75 -3.94 -6.85 -11.23
CA LEU A 75 -5.01 -6.81 -10.25
C LEU A 75 -5.89 -8.04 -10.47
N LEU A 76 -6.03 -8.85 -9.44
CA LEU A 76 -6.85 -10.06 -9.48
C LEU A 76 -8.13 -9.86 -8.68
N ARG A 77 -9.24 -10.31 -9.25
CA ARG A 77 -10.51 -10.55 -8.56
C ARG A 77 -10.78 -12.05 -8.62
N ILE A 78 -10.82 -12.68 -7.47
CA ILE A 78 -10.89 -14.14 -7.35
C ILE A 78 -12.14 -14.49 -6.57
N ARG A 79 -13.13 -15.08 -7.24
CA ARG A 79 -14.33 -15.61 -6.59
C ARG A 79 -14.06 -17.01 -6.07
N VAL A 80 -14.57 -17.28 -4.89
CA VAL A 80 -14.32 -18.53 -4.18
C VAL A 80 -15.62 -19.12 -3.64
N LEU A 81 -15.61 -20.42 -3.44
CA LEU A 81 -16.71 -21.14 -2.78
C LEU A 81 -16.91 -20.62 -1.34
N SER A 82 -18.16 -20.63 -0.89
CA SER A 82 -18.52 -20.22 0.48
C SER A 82 -17.68 -20.96 1.53
N GLY A 83 -17.20 -20.19 2.52
CA GLY A 83 -16.35 -20.71 3.60
C GLY A 83 -14.88 -20.99 3.21
N ARG A 84 -14.45 -20.70 1.98
CA ARG A 84 -13.08 -20.91 1.51
C ARG A 84 -12.27 -19.63 1.35
N VAL A 85 -12.88 -18.47 1.55
CA VAL A 85 -12.25 -17.17 1.31
C VAL A 85 -10.99 -16.95 2.14
N ASP A 86 -10.99 -17.35 3.41
CA ASP A 86 -9.84 -17.17 4.30
C ASP A 86 -8.63 -17.99 3.86
N ALA A 87 -8.85 -19.25 3.45
CA ALA A 87 -7.77 -20.11 3.00
C ALA A 87 -7.11 -19.60 1.70
N VAL A 88 -7.93 -19.15 0.74
CA VAL A 88 -7.43 -18.60 -0.53
C VAL A 88 -6.72 -17.26 -0.29
N ALA A 89 -7.30 -16.39 0.52
CA ALA A 89 -6.70 -15.10 0.86
C ALA A 89 -5.34 -15.27 1.59
N GLN A 90 -5.24 -16.25 2.52
CA GLN A 90 -3.99 -16.55 3.22
C GLN A 90 -2.94 -17.12 2.25
N ALA A 91 -3.31 -18.06 1.40
CA ALA A 91 -2.37 -18.64 0.41
C ALA A 91 -1.80 -17.58 -0.55
N LEU A 92 -2.61 -16.58 -0.94
CA LEU A 92 -2.13 -15.43 -1.71
C LEU A 92 -1.24 -14.51 -0.86
N ALA A 93 -1.60 -14.26 0.38
CA ALA A 93 -0.86 -13.39 1.28
C ALA A 93 0.53 -13.96 1.67
N ASP A 94 0.70 -15.28 1.67
CA ASP A 94 1.98 -15.94 1.94
C ASP A 94 2.98 -15.77 0.78
N ARG A 95 2.53 -15.34 -0.39
CA ARG A 95 3.40 -15.11 -1.54
C ARG A 95 4.15 -13.78 -1.42
N PRO A 96 5.47 -13.76 -1.66
CA PRO A 96 6.25 -12.52 -1.62
C PRO A 96 5.93 -11.56 -2.78
N ASP A 97 5.49 -12.08 -3.93
CA ASP A 97 5.13 -11.31 -5.12
C ASP A 97 3.69 -10.76 -5.09
N VAL A 98 2.96 -10.96 -3.99
CA VAL A 98 1.59 -10.44 -3.77
C VAL A 98 1.62 -9.46 -2.59
N PRO A 99 1.80 -8.15 -2.82
CA PRO A 99 1.91 -7.16 -1.75
C PRO A 99 0.58 -6.73 -1.13
N PHE A 100 -0.55 -6.95 -1.82
CA PHE A 100 -1.88 -6.58 -1.32
C PHE A 100 -2.84 -7.73 -1.50
N VAL A 101 -3.60 -8.04 -0.44
CA VAL A 101 -4.66 -9.07 -0.43
C VAL A 101 -5.81 -8.57 0.44
N ASP A 102 -7.00 -8.50 -0.16
CA ASP A 102 -8.22 -8.04 0.48
C ASP A 102 -9.35 -9.06 0.33
N VAL A 103 -10.13 -9.23 1.38
CA VAL A 103 -11.40 -9.96 1.34
C VAL A 103 -12.53 -8.94 1.20
N MET A 104 -13.37 -9.08 0.18
CA MET A 104 -14.50 -8.20 -0.06
C MET A 104 -15.69 -8.51 0.86
N LEU A 105 -16.54 -7.50 1.09
CA LEU A 105 -17.64 -7.54 2.06
C LEU A 105 -18.61 -8.71 1.85
N GLY A 106 -18.79 -9.17 0.62
CA GLY A 106 -19.62 -10.35 0.32
C GLY A 106 -19.07 -11.68 0.83
N GLY A 107 -17.81 -11.74 1.30
CA GLY A 107 -17.19 -12.95 1.87
C GLY A 107 -16.93 -14.09 0.87
N HIS A 108 -17.02 -13.81 -0.42
CA HIS A 108 -16.82 -14.79 -1.50
C HIS A 108 -15.89 -14.29 -2.61
N GLU A 109 -15.28 -13.12 -2.42
CA GLU A 109 -14.32 -12.55 -3.36
C GLU A 109 -13.05 -12.09 -2.64
N VAL A 110 -11.89 -12.39 -3.23
CA VAL A 110 -10.57 -11.93 -2.82
C VAL A 110 -10.02 -11.03 -3.91
N GLY A 111 -9.61 -9.81 -3.52
CA GLY A 111 -8.82 -8.93 -4.35
C GLY A 111 -7.34 -9.11 -4.05
N ALA A 112 -6.49 -9.12 -5.08
CA ALA A 112 -5.04 -9.18 -4.89
C ALA A 112 -4.29 -8.35 -5.94
N VAL A 113 -3.15 -7.77 -5.53
CA VAL A 113 -2.19 -7.14 -6.43
C VAL A 113 -0.97 -8.05 -6.55
N VAL A 114 -0.58 -8.37 -7.79
CA VAL A 114 0.56 -9.24 -8.08
C VAL A 114 1.65 -8.44 -8.80
N LEU A 115 2.86 -8.42 -8.25
CA LEU A 115 4.05 -7.79 -8.81
C LEU A 115 5.08 -8.88 -9.08
N THR A 116 5.08 -9.48 -10.27
CA THR A 116 5.86 -10.68 -10.51
C THR A 116 6.51 -10.70 -11.89
N ASP A 117 7.44 -11.64 -12.08
CA ASP A 117 7.97 -11.99 -13.41
C ASP A 117 6.99 -12.89 -14.20
N ALA A 118 7.25 -13.04 -15.50
CA ALA A 118 6.38 -13.80 -16.40
C ALA A 118 6.21 -15.27 -15.95
N GLY A 119 7.27 -15.93 -15.49
CA GLY A 119 7.20 -17.33 -15.08
C GLY A 119 6.40 -17.56 -13.81
N SER A 120 6.53 -16.67 -12.81
CA SER A 120 5.75 -16.74 -11.58
C SER A 120 4.29 -16.37 -11.81
N ARG A 121 4.04 -15.38 -12.68
CA ARG A 121 2.69 -15.02 -13.15
C ARG A 121 1.99 -16.22 -13.79
N ASP A 122 2.63 -16.86 -14.75
CA ASP A 122 2.04 -17.96 -15.51
C ASP A 122 1.76 -19.16 -14.62
N ARG A 123 2.66 -19.50 -13.68
CA ARG A 123 2.39 -20.53 -12.66
C ARG A 123 1.18 -20.19 -11.78
N LEU A 124 1.02 -18.93 -11.39
CA LEU A 124 -0.13 -18.51 -10.57
C LEU A 124 -1.43 -18.58 -11.38
N LEU A 125 -1.48 -17.92 -12.55
CA LEU A 125 -2.72 -17.72 -13.31
C LEU A 125 -3.18 -18.97 -14.04
N TYR A 126 -2.23 -19.73 -14.60
CA TYR A 126 -2.55 -20.88 -15.46
C TYR A 126 -2.34 -22.25 -14.77
N GLY A 127 -1.69 -22.25 -13.60
CA GLY A 127 -1.44 -23.46 -12.82
C GLY A 127 -2.16 -23.48 -11.47
N GLN A 128 -1.74 -22.62 -10.55
CA GLN A 128 -2.17 -22.72 -9.15
C GLN A 128 -3.63 -22.29 -8.94
N LEU A 129 -4.07 -21.16 -9.50
CA LEU A 129 -5.47 -20.73 -9.35
C LEU A 129 -6.46 -21.69 -9.99
N PRO A 130 -6.29 -22.15 -11.25
CA PRO A 130 -7.20 -23.13 -11.84
C PRO A 130 -7.19 -24.50 -11.15
N ALA A 131 -6.06 -24.92 -10.57
CA ALA A 131 -5.96 -26.17 -9.81
C ALA A 131 -6.60 -26.08 -8.41
N THR A 132 -6.91 -24.88 -7.93
CA THR A 132 -7.52 -24.67 -6.62
C THR A 132 -9.04 -24.86 -6.70
N THR A 133 -9.56 -25.98 -6.25
CA THR A 133 -11.00 -26.33 -6.32
C THR A 133 -11.91 -25.34 -5.60
N ALA A 134 -11.38 -24.54 -4.70
CA ALA A 134 -12.11 -23.47 -4.01
C ALA A 134 -12.31 -22.22 -4.89
N VAL A 135 -11.54 -22.03 -5.97
CA VAL A 135 -11.67 -20.90 -6.90
C VAL A 135 -12.72 -21.22 -7.96
N THR A 136 -13.71 -20.36 -8.08
CA THR A 136 -14.80 -20.52 -9.05
C THR A 136 -14.63 -19.64 -10.28
N GLU A 137 -13.99 -18.46 -10.10
CA GLU A 137 -13.75 -17.51 -11.18
C GLU A 137 -12.52 -16.65 -10.84
N THR A 138 -11.76 -16.27 -11.85
CA THR A 138 -10.65 -15.32 -11.72
C THR A 138 -10.73 -14.30 -12.85
N THR A 139 -10.87 -13.03 -12.49
CA THR A 139 -10.72 -11.90 -13.42
C THR A 139 -9.38 -11.25 -13.18
N THR A 140 -8.64 -11.03 -14.27
CA THR A 140 -7.29 -10.43 -14.25
C THR A 140 -7.29 -9.12 -15.02
N HIS A 141 -6.78 -8.07 -14.39
CA HIS A 141 -6.59 -6.77 -15.00
C HIS A 141 -5.11 -6.42 -15.00
N ALA A 142 -4.53 -6.16 -16.18
CA ALA A 142 -3.19 -5.60 -16.24
C ALA A 142 -3.25 -4.09 -15.92
N VAL A 143 -2.35 -3.61 -15.08
CA VAL A 143 -2.17 -2.17 -14.85
C VAL A 143 -1.43 -1.59 -16.05
N LEU A 144 -2.07 -0.64 -16.73
CA LEU A 144 -1.53 0.03 -17.92
C LEU A 144 -0.83 1.35 -17.53
N HIS A 145 -1.35 2.03 -16.50
CA HIS A 145 -0.79 3.27 -15.98
C HIS A 145 -1.25 3.49 -14.53
N ALA A 146 -0.37 4.03 -13.69
CA ALA A 146 -0.68 4.43 -12.31
C ALA A 146 -0.74 5.97 -12.24
N PHE A 147 -1.92 6.53 -11.96
CA PHE A 147 -2.09 7.97 -11.70
C PHE A 147 -1.76 8.31 -10.24
N ALA A 148 -2.06 7.41 -9.33
CA ALA A 148 -1.72 7.48 -7.90
C ALA A 148 -1.58 6.08 -7.32
N ASP A 149 -0.73 5.93 -6.31
CA ASP A 149 -0.57 4.70 -5.54
C ASP A 149 -0.56 4.96 -4.02
N ALA A 150 -0.64 3.88 -3.24
CA ALA A 150 -0.70 3.93 -1.79
C ALA A 150 0.48 4.69 -1.13
N GLY A 151 1.62 4.80 -1.79
CA GLY A 151 2.79 5.55 -1.29
C GLY A 151 2.60 7.06 -1.32
N GLN A 152 1.64 7.56 -2.10
CA GLN A 152 1.36 8.99 -2.23
C GLN A 152 0.24 9.46 -1.30
N TRP A 153 -0.61 8.54 -0.83
CA TRP A 153 -1.75 8.90 0.02
C TRP A 153 -1.33 9.35 1.42
N ARG A 154 -2.07 10.30 1.99
CA ARG A 154 -1.85 10.90 3.31
C ARG A 154 -3.17 11.00 4.07
N ALA A 155 -3.17 10.60 5.35
CA ALA A 155 -4.39 10.58 6.18
C ALA A 155 -4.89 11.96 6.65
N GLY A 156 -4.19 13.05 6.31
CA GLY A 156 -4.69 14.41 6.54
C GLY A 156 -4.59 14.93 7.98
N HIS A 157 -3.81 14.30 8.88
CA HIS A 157 -3.62 14.77 10.25
C HIS A 157 -2.45 15.77 10.42
N LEU A 158 -1.80 16.19 9.33
CA LEU A 158 -0.80 17.26 9.31
C LEU A 158 -1.34 18.49 8.58
N THR A 159 -0.86 19.65 8.93
CA THR A 159 -1.10 20.85 8.12
C THR A 159 -0.32 20.77 6.81
N ALA A 160 -0.66 21.64 5.84
CA ALA A 160 0.08 21.71 4.58
C ALA A 160 1.54 22.11 4.80
N GLU A 161 1.80 23.04 5.75
CA GLU A 161 3.13 23.50 6.11
C GLU A 161 3.96 22.39 6.77
N GLU A 162 3.38 21.63 7.71
CA GLU A 162 4.03 20.48 8.34
C GLU A 162 4.38 19.39 7.32
N SER A 163 3.44 19.10 6.42
CA SER A 163 3.66 18.14 5.33
C SER A 163 4.78 18.61 4.41
N ALA A 164 4.78 19.88 4.01
CA ALA A 164 5.82 20.46 3.16
C ALA A 164 7.20 20.45 3.85
N ALA A 165 7.24 20.77 5.15
CA ALA A 165 8.48 20.77 5.93
C ALA A 165 9.09 19.36 6.08
N LEU A 166 8.27 18.29 6.06
CA LEU A 166 8.74 16.92 6.12
C LEU A 166 9.02 16.33 4.74
N ALA A 167 8.43 16.88 3.68
CA ALA A 167 8.54 16.33 2.33
C ALA A 167 10.00 16.29 1.86
N ARG A 168 10.32 15.21 1.17
CA ARG A 168 11.58 15.05 0.43
C ARG A 168 11.35 15.39 -1.04
N PRO A 169 12.37 15.90 -1.74
CA PRO A 169 12.28 16.05 -3.18
C PRO A 169 11.90 14.73 -3.83
N VAL A 170 10.91 14.78 -4.70
CA VAL A 170 10.56 13.60 -5.51
C VAL A 170 11.69 13.36 -6.49
N VAL A 171 12.34 12.22 -6.38
CA VAL A 171 13.37 11.78 -7.34
C VAL A 171 12.65 11.02 -8.45
N PRO A 172 12.62 11.54 -9.68
CA PRO A 172 12.05 10.81 -10.80
C PRO A 172 12.86 9.52 -11.05
N ARG A 173 12.15 8.43 -11.28
CA ARG A 173 12.81 7.19 -11.64
C ARG A 173 13.35 7.28 -13.07
N PRO A 174 14.61 6.87 -13.32
CA PRO A 174 15.14 6.81 -14.69
C PRO A 174 14.31 5.82 -15.53
N ALA A 175 14.01 6.19 -16.77
CA ALA A 175 13.31 5.31 -17.72
C ALA A 175 14.04 3.97 -17.94
N ALA A 176 15.38 3.97 -17.82
CA ALA A 176 16.22 2.78 -17.84
C ALA A 176 17.11 2.80 -16.58
N PRO A 177 16.64 2.26 -15.45
CA PRO A 177 17.43 2.21 -14.23
C PRO A 177 18.65 1.29 -14.45
N PRO A 178 19.83 1.63 -13.87
CA PRO A 178 20.99 0.76 -13.96
C PRO A 178 20.69 -0.58 -13.30
N PRO A 179 21.33 -1.67 -13.76
CA PRO A 179 21.11 -2.99 -13.20
C PRO A 179 21.46 -3.02 -11.70
N LEU A 180 20.59 -3.66 -10.91
CA LEU A 180 20.81 -3.90 -9.49
C LEU A 180 21.65 -5.15 -9.32
N ASP A 181 22.71 -5.06 -8.52
CA ASP A 181 23.50 -6.24 -8.13
C ASP A 181 22.86 -7.02 -6.96
N GLY A 182 23.52 -8.10 -6.52
CA GLY A 182 23.01 -8.93 -5.43
C GLY A 182 22.88 -8.18 -4.10
N LEU A 183 23.81 -7.25 -3.82
CA LEU A 183 23.77 -6.45 -2.58
C LEU A 183 22.63 -5.42 -2.62
N ASP A 184 22.40 -4.77 -3.76
CA ASP A 184 21.28 -3.83 -3.93
C ASP A 184 19.94 -4.54 -3.70
N ARG A 185 19.75 -5.73 -4.31
CA ARG A 185 18.53 -6.54 -4.13
C ARG A 185 18.34 -6.98 -2.68
N ALA A 186 19.39 -7.46 -2.01
CA ALA A 186 19.32 -7.85 -0.60
C ALA A 186 18.94 -6.65 0.31
N LEU A 187 19.50 -5.46 0.06
CA LEU A 187 19.14 -4.26 0.80
C LEU A 187 17.68 -3.84 0.58
N LEU A 188 17.18 -3.88 -0.66
CA LEU A 188 15.80 -3.56 -0.97
C LEU A 188 14.81 -4.56 -0.35
N GLU A 189 15.16 -5.85 -0.30
CA GLU A 189 14.39 -6.90 0.37
C GLU A 189 14.29 -6.63 1.87
N ARG A 190 15.42 -6.36 2.55
CA ARG A 190 15.44 -6.02 3.98
C ARG A 190 14.63 -4.78 4.31
N LEU A 191 14.69 -3.75 3.45
CA LEU A 191 13.87 -2.55 3.62
C LEU A 191 12.39 -2.81 3.32
N GLY A 192 12.05 -3.84 2.56
CA GLY A 192 10.69 -4.35 2.42
C GLY A 192 10.13 -4.94 3.71
N GLU A 193 10.98 -5.47 4.60
CA GLU A 193 10.59 -5.96 5.91
C GLU A 193 10.46 -4.83 6.95
N ASP A 194 11.44 -3.94 7.02
CA ASP A 194 11.45 -2.73 7.85
C ASP A 194 12.36 -1.66 7.24
N ALA A 195 11.75 -0.61 6.69
CA ALA A 195 12.47 0.49 6.05
C ALA A 195 13.21 1.40 7.04
N ARG A 196 13.00 1.25 8.35
CA ARG A 196 13.64 2.03 9.41
C ARG A 196 14.81 1.30 10.09
N GLN A 197 15.27 0.19 9.55
CA GLN A 197 16.50 -0.48 10.04
C GLN A 197 17.70 0.48 9.95
N SER A 198 18.56 0.46 10.99
CA SER A 198 19.80 1.23 10.98
C SER A 198 20.80 0.67 9.97
N HIS A 199 21.75 1.49 9.54
CA HIS A 199 22.82 1.04 8.63
C HIS A 199 23.62 -0.12 9.22
N ALA A 200 23.87 -0.13 10.53
CA ALA A 200 24.57 -1.20 11.23
C ALA A 200 23.79 -2.53 11.17
N VAL A 201 22.46 -2.50 11.40
CA VAL A 201 21.61 -3.70 11.31
C VAL A 201 21.57 -4.22 9.88
N LEU A 202 21.41 -3.35 8.90
CA LEU A 202 21.44 -3.73 7.48
C LEU A 202 22.79 -4.32 7.09
N ALA A 203 23.91 -3.71 7.55
CA ALA A 203 25.27 -4.16 7.28
C ALA A 203 25.50 -5.58 7.79
N ALA A 204 25.08 -5.86 9.03
CA ALA A 204 25.15 -7.19 9.61
C ALA A 204 24.28 -8.20 8.84
N ALA A 205 23.06 -7.81 8.43
CA ALA A 205 22.13 -8.69 7.73
C ALA A 205 22.59 -9.07 6.32
N VAL A 206 23.30 -8.16 5.61
CA VAL A 206 23.76 -8.41 4.22
C VAL A 206 25.26 -8.79 4.14
N GLY A 207 25.96 -8.85 5.27
CA GLY A 207 27.39 -9.23 5.32
C GLY A 207 28.31 -8.20 4.64
N ALA A 208 27.99 -6.89 4.72
CA ALA A 208 28.75 -5.82 4.09
C ALA A 208 29.16 -4.74 5.11
N PRO A 209 30.27 -3.99 4.88
CA PRO A 209 30.63 -2.85 5.73
C PRO A 209 29.54 -1.77 5.76
N GLU A 210 29.32 -1.13 6.91
CA GLU A 210 28.30 -0.09 7.08
C GLU A 210 28.49 1.10 6.11
N SER A 211 29.72 1.47 5.83
CA SER A 211 30.05 2.52 4.85
C SER A 211 29.60 2.15 3.43
N THR A 212 29.71 0.86 3.06
CA THR A 212 29.22 0.34 1.78
C THR A 212 27.69 0.39 1.74
N VAL A 213 27.01 -0.04 2.80
CA VAL A 213 25.55 0.01 2.91
C VAL A 213 25.07 1.45 2.77
N ARG A 214 25.66 2.41 3.50
CA ARG A 214 25.30 3.83 3.43
C ARG A 214 25.44 4.37 2.00
N ARG A 215 26.54 4.09 1.32
CA ARG A 215 26.75 4.50 -0.08
C ARG A 215 25.74 3.90 -1.02
N ARG A 216 25.41 2.60 -0.84
CA ARG A 216 24.40 1.91 -1.66
C ARG A 216 23.00 2.46 -1.45
N LEU A 217 22.59 2.69 -0.20
CA LEU A 217 21.30 3.29 0.10
C LEU A 217 21.18 4.69 -0.48
N HIS A 218 22.24 5.52 -0.39
CA HIS A 218 22.25 6.84 -1.01
C HIS A 218 22.08 6.74 -2.54
N ARG A 219 22.75 5.78 -3.20
CA ARG A 219 22.58 5.54 -4.64
C ARG A 219 21.15 5.09 -4.96
N LEU A 220 20.58 4.13 -4.21
CA LEU A 220 19.23 3.62 -4.43
C LEU A 220 18.16 4.70 -4.21
N ASP A 221 18.38 5.58 -3.23
CA ASP A 221 17.54 6.76 -2.98
C ASP A 221 17.58 7.74 -4.16
N GLY A 222 18.78 8.03 -4.66
CA GLY A 222 18.97 8.86 -5.85
C GLY A 222 18.40 8.27 -7.15
N LEU A 223 18.06 6.98 -7.16
CA LEU A 223 17.34 6.29 -8.24
C LEU A 223 15.81 6.21 -8.01
N GLY A 224 15.29 6.80 -6.93
CA GLY A 224 13.87 6.74 -6.59
C GLY A 224 13.39 5.36 -6.11
N LEU A 225 14.31 4.44 -5.74
CA LEU A 225 13.99 3.05 -5.36
C LEU A 225 13.71 2.87 -3.87
N LEU A 226 13.88 3.92 -3.05
CA LEU A 226 13.63 3.89 -1.60
C LEU A 226 12.31 4.56 -1.20
N ARG A 227 11.27 4.41 -2.01
CA ARG A 227 9.92 4.85 -1.62
C ARG A 227 9.46 4.01 -0.42
N THR A 228 8.90 4.69 0.57
CA THR A 228 8.45 4.04 1.81
C THR A 228 6.94 4.18 1.98
N HIS A 229 6.36 3.22 2.69
CA HIS A 229 4.94 3.23 3.07
C HIS A 229 4.82 2.97 4.58
N ALA A 230 4.12 3.86 5.28
CA ALA A 230 3.77 3.67 6.68
C ALA A 230 2.44 2.93 6.78
N THR A 231 2.51 1.63 7.04
CA THR A 231 1.34 0.76 7.19
C THR A 231 0.81 0.82 8.61
N VAL A 232 -0.47 1.12 8.72
CA VAL A 232 -1.25 1.15 9.97
C VAL A 232 -2.67 0.69 9.62
N ASP A 233 -3.42 0.17 10.59
CA ASP A 233 -4.84 -0.10 10.38
C ASP A 233 -5.58 1.22 10.11
N PRO A 234 -6.22 1.41 8.94
CA PRO A 234 -6.90 2.65 8.60
C PRO A 234 -7.96 3.09 9.62
N ARG A 235 -8.57 2.14 10.34
CA ARG A 235 -9.58 2.42 11.37
C ARG A 235 -9.01 3.26 12.52
N LEU A 236 -7.72 3.10 12.83
CA LEU A 236 -7.02 3.92 13.85
C LEU A 236 -6.83 5.37 13.41
N LEU A 237 -6.96 5.64 12.11
CA LEU A 237 -6.92 6.97 11.51
C LEU A 237 -8.33 7.56 11.27
N GLY A 238 -9.39 6.87 11.75
CA GLY A 238 -10.77 7.32 11.56
C GLY A 238 -11.40 6.90 10.24
N ILE A 239 -10.83 5.93 9.54
CA ILE A 239 -11.31 5.41 8.26
C ILE A 239 -12.07 4.11 8.52
N ALA A 240 -13.38 4.10 8.30
CA ALA A 240 -14.20 2.91 8.50
C ALA A 240 -14.52 2.16 7.19
N VAL A 241 -14.40 2.82 6.06
CA VAL A 241 -14.71 2.24 4.75
C VAL A 241 -13.50 2.30 3.84
N ASP A 242 -13.12 1.14 3.31
CA ASP A 242 -12.14 0.95 2.26
C ASP A 242 -12.89 0.38 1.05
N ALA A 243 -12.91 1.12 -0.06
CA ALA A 243 -13.71 0.78 -1.22
C ALA A 243 -12.90 0.83 -2.51
N ASN A 244 -13.24 -0.07 -3.44
CA ASN A 244 -12.71 -0.09 -4.79
C ASN A 244 -13.84 0.29 -5.77
N LEU A 245 -13.57 1.25 -6.64
CA LEU A 245 -14.45 1.68 -7.71
C LEU A 245 -13.88 1.20 -9.03
N TRP A 246 -14.55 0.26 -9.64
CA TRP A 246 -14.25 -0.25 -10.97
C TRP A 246 -15.08 0.55 -11.98
N LEU A 247 -14.41 1.32 -12.82
CA LEU A 247 -15.02 2.33 -13.68
C LEU A 247 -14.87 1.94 -15.15
N ASP A 248 -15.93 2.19 -15.91
CA ASP A 248 -15.88 2.23 -17.36
C ASP A 248 -15.95 3.70 -17.80
N VAL A 249 -14.85 4.18 -18.36
CA VAL A 249 -14.66 5.58 -18.76
C VAL A 249 -14.40 5.61 -20.27
N PRO A 250 -15.01 6.53 -21.04
CA PRO A 250 -14.67 6.70 -22.44
C PRO A 250 -13.14 6.80 -22.65
N PRO A 251 -12.54 6.05 -23.57
CA PRO A 251 -11.07 5.96 -23.69
C PRO A 251 -10.35 7.32 -23.80
N GLY A 252 -10.96 8.28 -24.49
CA GLY A 252 -10.41 9.64 -24.62
C GLY A 252 -10.41 10.46 -23.32
N ARG A 253 -11.10 10.00 -22.27
CA ARG A 253 -11.22 10.69 -20.98
C ARG A 253 -10.47 10.00 -19.84
N ILE A 254 -9.88 8.83 -20.07
CA ILE A 254 -9.20 8.06 -18.99
C ILE A 254 -8.13 8.91 -18.28
N ALA A 255 -7.30 9.63 -19.04
CA ALA A 255 -6.24 10.46 -18.47
C ALA A 255 -6.80 11.64 -17.63
N GLU A 256 -7.87 12.29 -18.10
CA GLU A 256 -8.54 13.38 -17.40
C GLU A 256 -9.16 12.89 -16.09
N VAL A 257 -9.96 11.84 -16.17
CA VAL A 257 -10.68 11.27 -15.01
C VAL A 257 -9.69 10.68 -14.00
N GLY A 258 -8.69 9.92 -14.47
CA GLY A 258 -7.64 9.35 -13.61
C GLY A 258 -6.87 10.42 -12.85
N THR A 259 -6.48 11.52 -13.54
CA THR A 259 -5.76 12.64 -12.93
C THR A 259 -6.65 13.40 -11.92
N ALA A 260 -7.93 13.58 -12.23
CA ALA A 260 -8.88 14.24 -11.33
C ALA A 260 -9.06 13.43 -10.03
N LEU A 261 -9.27 12.10 -10.15
CA LEU A 261 -9.41 11.20 -9.01
C LEU A 261 -8.14 11.13 -8.17
N ALA A 262 -6.96 11.08 -8.80
CA ALA A 262 -5.66 11.01 -8.11
C ALA A 262 -5.38 12.22 -7.20
N ARG A 263 -6.04 13.36 -7.42
CA ARG A 263 -5.90 14.57 -6.59
C ARG A 263 -6.83 14.59 -5.38
N HIS A 264 -7.80 13.68 -5.34
CA HIS A 264 -8.80 13.69 -4.27
C HIS A 264 -8.24 13.07 -2.99
N PRO A 265 -8.39 13.71 -1.81
CA PRO A 265 -7.75 13.27 -0.56
C PRO A 265 -8.21 11.89 -0.08
N GLN A 266 -9.40 11.44 -0.44
CA GLN A 266 -9.92 10.12 -0.10
C GLN A 266 -9.34 9.01 -0.98
N VAL A 267 -8.75 9.36 -2.12
CA VAL A 267 -8.27 8.39 -3.11
C VAL A 267 -6.82 7.99 -2.78
N HIS A 268 -6.60 6.71 -2.52
CA HIS A 268 -5.28 6.19 -2.19
C HIS A 268 -4.65 5.34 -3.31
N GLY A 269 -5.36 5.16 -4.42
CA GLY A 269 -4.85 4.53 -5.63
C GLY A 269 -5.74 4.78 -6.83
N VAL A 270 -5.16 5.04 -8.00
CA VAL A 270 -5.86 5.16 -9.28
C VAL A 270 -5.02 4.53 -10.38
N PHE A 271 -5.62 3.57 -11.09
CA PHE A 271 -4.92 2.78 -12.09
C PHE A 271 -5.76 2.66 -13.37
N ALA A 272 -5.19 2.99 -14.52
CA ALA A 272 -5.74 2.55 -15.80
C ALA A 272 -5.48 1.05 -15.95
N THR A 273 -6.49 0.30 -16.37
CA THR A 273 -6.44 -1.16 -16.40
C THR A 273 -6.93 -1.73 -17.73
N SER A 274 -6.50 -2.95 -18.05
CA SER A 274 -7.15 -3.78 -19.06
C SER A 274 -8.40 -4.44 -18.47
N GLY A 275 -9.23 -5.02 -19.32
CA GLY A 275 -10.39 -5.83 -18.92
C GLY A 275 -11.73 -5.13 -19.11
N PRO A 276 -12.81 -5.61 -18.46
CA PRO A 276 -14.18 -5.11 -18.65
C PRO A 276 -14.41 -3.71 -18.08
N THR A 277 -13.54 -3.25 -17.20
CA THR A 277 -13.44 -1.88 -16.71
C THR A 277 -12.03 -1.38 -17.01
N ASN A 278 -11.87 -0.08 -17.29
CA ASN A 278 -10.61 0.48 -17.75
C ASN A 278 -9.96 1.46 -16.76
N LEU A 279 -10.59 1.69 -15.60
CA LEU A 279 -10.05 2.50 -14.52
C LEU A 279 -10.47 1.90 -13.17
N LEU A 280 -9.51 1.74 -12.25
CA LEU A 280 -9.74 1.41 -10.85
C LEU A 280 -9.35 2.61 -10.00
N ALA A 281 -10.25 3.04 -9.10
CA ALA A 281 -9.94 3.95 -8.01
C ALA A 281 -10.17 3.27 -6.67
N THR A 282 -9.24 3.44 -5.72
CA THR A 282 -9.34 2.89 -4.37
C THR A 282 -9.47 4.02 -3.37
N LEU A 283 -10.45 3.92 -2.45
CA LEU A 283 -10.87 5.01 -1.57
C LEU A 283 -10.85 4.63 -0.11
N PHE A 284 -10.48 5.59 0.72
CA PHE A 284 -10.67 5.57 2.15
C PHE A 284 -11.70 6.62 2.55
N CYS A 285 -12.78 6.20 3.23
CA CYS A 285 -13.84 7.07 3.72
C CYS A 285 -14.06 6.86 5.22
N ALA A 286 -14.47 7.91 5.92
CA ALA A 286 -14.79 7.82 7.34
C ALA A 286 -16.03 6.95 7.59
N ASP A 287 -17.01 7.00 6.68
CA ASP A 287 -18.25 6.25 6.75
C ASP A 287 -18.88 6.01 5.37
N HIS A 288 -19.99 5.26 5.32
CA HIS A 288 -20.72 4.99 4.08
C HIS A 288 -21.39 6.26 3.50
N GLY A 289 -21.74 7.25 4.33
CA GLY A 289 -22.29 8.52 3.88
C GLY A 289 -21.27 9.35 3.11
N GLU A 290 -20.00 9.29 3.56
CA GLU A 290 -18.90 9.93 2.85
C GLU A 290 -18.62 9.23 1.50
N LEU A 291 -18.65 7.88 1.47
CA LEU A 291 -18.57 7.14 0.22
C LEU A 291 -19.72 7.51 -0.74
N TYR A 292 -20.94 7.62 -0.22
CA TYR A 292 -22.11 8.03 -1.04
C TYR A 292 -21.90 9.43 -1.64
N ARG A 293 -21.48 10.42 -0.84
CA ARG A 293 -21.18 11.77 -1.33
C ARG A 293 -20.05 11.77 -2.37
N PHE A 294 -19.02 10.97 -2.17
CA PHE A 294 -17.97 10.82 -3.18
C PHE A 294 -18.54 10.33 -4.52
N LEU A 295 -19.38 9.30 -4.49
CA LEU A 295 -19.99 8.74 -5.71
C LEU A 295 -20.89 9.76 -6.42
N THR A 296 -21.69 10.55 -5.67
CA THR A 296 -22.64 11.50 -6.24
C THR A 296 -22.00 12.83 -6.64
N ASP A 297 -21.19 13.40 -5.77
CA ASP A 297 -20.74 14.79 -5.89
C ASP A 297 -19.37 14.89 -6.58
N THR A 298 -18.51 13.88 -6.41
CA THR A 298 -17.16 13.85 -7.00
C THR A 298 -17.12 13.03 -8.28
N LEU A 299 -17.57 11.77 -8.23
CA LEU A 299 -17.50 10.88 -9.37
C LEU A 299 -18.57 11.14 -10.42
N GLY A 300 -19.81 11.46 -10.00
CA GLY A 300 -20.92 11.71 -10.93
C GLY A 300 -20.58 12.71 -12.04
N PRO A 301 -20.03 13.91 -11.74
CA PRO A 301 -19.64 14.90 -12.73
C PRO A 301 -18.52 14.44 -13.69
N LEU A 302 -17.74 13.44 -13.32
CA LEU A 302 -16.65 12.90 -14.16
C LEU A 302 -17.18 12.03 -15.31
N GLY A 303 -18.45 11.63 -15.29
CA GLY A 303 -19.13 11.00 -16.43
C GLY A 303 -18.62 9.58 -16.75
N ALA A 304 -18.34 8.76 -15.73
CA ALA A 304 -18.15 7.34 -15.93
C ALA A 304 -19.43 6.68 -16.44
N ALA A 305 -19.33 5.85 -17.48
CA ALA A 305 -20.49 5.18 -18.07
C ALA A 305 -21.05 4.08 -17.16
N ARG A 306 -20.16 3.45 -16.38
CA ARG A 306 -20.50 2.41 -15.41
C ARG A 306 -19.58 2.51 -14.19
N VAL A 307 -20.15 2.25 -13.02
CA VAL A 307 -19.44 2.17 -11.74
C VAL A 307 -19.85 0.90 -11.03
N GLU A 308 -18.89 0.06 -10.68
CA GLU A 308 -19.07 -1.04 -9.73
C GLU A 308 -18.30 -0.69 -8.46
N THR A 309 -18.98 -0.69 -7.32
CA THR A 309 -18.38 -0.42 -6.02
C THR A 309 -18.24 -1.71 -5.23
N THR A 310 -17.03 -2.07 -4.82
CA THR A 310 -16.77 -3.18 -3.90
C THR A 310 -16.15 -2.63 -2.61
N ILE A 311 -16.59 -3.13 -1.46
CA ILE A 311 -16.10 -2.71 -0.14
C ILE A 311 -15.22 -3.82 0.42
N THR A 312 -14.06 -3.44 0.93
CA THR A 312 -13.15 -4.32 1.65
C THR A 312 -13.69 -4.61 3.05
N ALA A 313 -14.06 -5.85 3.30
CA ALA A 313 -14.42 -6.30 4.66
C ALA A 313 -13.19 -6.41 5.55
N ARG A 314 -12.07 -6.84 4.94
CA ARG A 314 -10.84 -7.12 5.67
C ARG A 314 -9.63 -7.10 4.75
N ALA A 315 -8.63 -6.32 5.09
CA ALA A 315 -7.29 -6.45 4.51
C ALA A 315 -6.54 -7.60 5.19
N VAL A 316 -5.91 -8.46 4.40
CA VAL A 316 -5.07 -9.57 4.86
C VAL A 316 -3.60 -9.21 4.75
N LYS A 317 -3.24 -8.46 3.69
CA LYS A 317 -1.88 -7.98 3.45
C LYS A 317 -1.91 -6.59 2.85
N ARG A 318 -1.04 -5.70 3.33
CA ARG A 318 -0.87 -4.32 2.85
C ARG A 318 0.60 -4.02 2.66
N ALA A 319 0.99 -3.57 1.47
CA ALA A 319 2.38 -3.23 1.13
C ALA A 319 3.39 -4.33 1.56
N GLY A 320 3.04 -5.60 1.37
CA GLY A 320 3.86 -6.74 1.77
C GLY A 320 3.77 -7.14 3.25
N VAL A 321 3.08 -6.37 4.08
CA VAL A 321 2.91 -6.64 5.53
C VAL A 321 1.63 -7.42 5.78
N LEU A 322 1.72 -8.58 6.45
CA LEU A 322 0.57 -9.35 6.90
C LEU A 322 -0.14 -8.62 8.04
N LEU A 323 -1.47 -8.54 7.95
CA LEU A 323 -2.32 -7.94 8.97
C LEU A 323 -2.98 -9.05 9.78
N ARG A 324 -2.49 -9.28 11.01
CA ARG A 324 -3.10 -10.26 11.93
C ARG A 324 -4.36 -9.68 12.55
N GLN A 325 -5.46 -10.39 12.40
CA GLN A 325 -6.67 -10.05 13.14
C GLN A 325 -6.54 -10.48 14.61
N PRO A 326 -7.09 -9.69 15.57
CA PRO A 326 -7.29 -10.20 16.89
C PRO A 326 -8.18 -11.46 16.82
N PRO A 327 -7.99 -12.46 17.70
CA PRO A 327 -8.84 -13.64 17.74
C PRO A 327 -10.31 -13.20 17.87
N ARG A 328 -11.19 -13.77 17.02
CA ARG A 328 -12.63 -13.53 17.16
C ARG A 328 -13.03 -13.93 18.58
N ARG A 329 -13.57 -12.99 19.36
CA ARG A 329 -14.23 -13.35 20.61
C ARG A 329 -15.40 -14.28 20.25
N PRO A 330 -15.57 -15.41 20.95
CA PRO A 330 -16.65 -16.37 20.73
C PRO A 330 -18.02 -15.76 20.90
#